data_5506e63ab47c234646534bf4ebc5a75a
#
_entry.id   5506e63ab47c234646534bf4ebc5a75a
#
_cell.length_a   1.000
_cell.length_b   1.000
_cell.length_c   1.000
_cell.angle_alpha   90.00
_cell.angle_beta   90.00
_cell.angle_gamma   90.00
#
_symmetry.space_group_name_H-M   'P 1'
#
loop_
_entity.id
_entity.type
_entity.pdbx_description
1 polymer ?
#
loop_
_entity_poly.entity_id
_entity_poly.type
_entity_poly.pdbx_seq_one_letter_code
_entity_poly.pdbx_strand_id
1 'polypeptide(L)'
;MNEILKLDNIFQYNDMMGQETLHPLVSVVDFSKCKPMLHSLQRFGFYAVFLKDVKCGDIRYGRNYYDYQEGTLVFLAPGQVVGIVNNGEYFQPKGWALLFHPDLIRGTSLVREMKNYTFFSYESNEALHLSEQERKVILDCFHNIESELQHAIDKHSKTLICLLYTSPSPRDYAA
;
A
#
# COMPACT_ATOMS: atom_id res chain seq x y z
N MET A 1 12.69 -5.06 23.88
CA MET A 1 12.66 -5.67 22.53
C MET A 1 11.54 -5.01 21.74
N ASN A 2 11.87 -4.43 20.59
CA ASN A 2 10.82 -3.84 19.75
C ASN A 2 10.05 -4.98 19.07
N GLU A 3 8.81 -5.18 19.49
CA GLU A 3 7.97 -6.22 18.94
C GLU A 3 7.55 -5.83 17.51
N ILE A 4 7.70 -6.78 16.57
CA ILE A 4 7.26 -6.60 15.18
C ILE A 4 5.87 -7.21 15.09
N LEU A 5 4.89 -6.35 14.77
CA LEU A 5 3.52 -6.77 14.53
C LEU A 5 3.44 -7.51 13.19
N LYS A 6 3.00 -8.76 13.22
CA LYS A 6 2.82 -9.57 12.01
C LYS A 6 1.37 -9.44 11.54
N LEU A 7 1.22 -9.00 10.30
CA LEU A 7 -0.05 -8.83 9.61
C LEU A 7 -0.05 -9.73 8.38
N ASP A 8 -0.55 -10.94 8.51
CA ASP A 8 -0.43 -11.99 7.49
C ASP A 8 -1.54 -11.91 6.43
N ASN A 9 -2.65 -11.19 6.72
CA ASN A 9 -3.77 -11.04 5.80
C ASN A 9 -4.41 -9.65 5.87
N ILE A 10 -5.22 -9.35 4.86
CA ILE A 10 -5.89 -8.04 4.70
C ILE A 10 -6.84 -7.74 5.85
N PHE A 11 -7.56 -8.76 6.35
CA PHE A 11 -8.48 -8.58 7.47
C PHE A 11 -7.79 -8.03 8.72
N GLN A 12 -6.63 -8.58 9.08
CA GLN A 12 -5.87 -8.13 10.26
C GLN A 12 -5.47 -6.65 10.15
N TYR A 13 -5.07 -6.22 8.94
CA TYR A 13 -4.72 -4.84 8.71
C TYR A 13 -5.94 -3.91 8.80
N ASN A 14 -7.05 -4.27 8.14
CA ASN A 14 -8.27 -3.49 8.17
C ASN A 14 -8.85 -3.38 9.58
N ASP A 15 -8.85 -4.47 10.34
CA ASP A 15 -9.29 -4.49 11.73
C ASP A 15 -8.46 -3.54 12.60
N MET A 16 -7.13 -3.57 12.46
CA MET A 16 -6.23 -2.64 13.15
C MET A 16 -6.52 -1.18 12.78
N MET A 17 -6.89 -0.91 11.51
CA MET A 17 -7.23 0.43 11.03
C MET A 17 -8.67 0.85 11.34
N GLY A 18 -9.49 -0.07 11.88
CA GLY A 18 -10.91 0.18 12.15
C GLY A 18 -11.76 0.26 10.90
N GLN A 19 -11.38 -0.44 9.85
CA GLN A 19 -12.10 -0.48 8.57
C GLN A 19 -12.75 -1.84 8.31
N GLU A 20 -13.86 -1.83 7.60
CA GLU A 20 -14.53 -3.03 7.13
C GLU A 20 -13.72 -3.70 6.00
N THR A 21 -13.67 -5.03 6.02
CA THR A 21 -13.05 -5.82 4.96
C THR A 21 -14.10 -6.19 3.92
N LEU A 22 -14.08 -5.51 2.78
CA LEU A 22 -15.02 -5.74 1.67
C LEU A 22 -14.60 -6.92 0.78
N HIS A 23 -13.30 -7.17 0.67
CA HIS A 23 -12.74 -8.27 -0.12
C HIS A 23 -11.57 -8.92 0.64
N PRO A 24 -11.46 -10.25 0.68
CA PRO A 24 -10.43 -10.93 1.47
C PRO A 24 -9.01 -10.75 0.95
N LEU A 25 -8.83 -10.41 -0.33
CA LEU A 25 -7.54 -10.36 -0.99
C LEU A 25 -7.07 -8.95 -1.39
N VAL A 26 -7.90 -7.93 -1.23
CA VAL A 26 -7.55 -6.55 -1.58
C VAL A 26 -8.30 -5.55 -0.71
N SER A 27 -7.66 -4.43 -0.40
CA SER A 27 -8.27 -3.32 0.32
C SER A 27 -7.67 -1.99 -0.12
N VAL A 28 -8.50 -0.96 -0.16
CA VAL A 28 -8.07 0.44 -0.26
C VAL A 28 -8.36 1.10 1.08
N VAL A 29 -7.36 1.74 1.66
CA VAL A 29 -7.44 2.38 2.97
C VAL A 29 -7.25 3.88 2.82
N ASP A 30 -8.26 4.65 3.23
CA ASP A 30 -8.19 6.09 3.37
C ASP A 30 -7.78 6.40 4.82
N PHE A 31 -6.56 6.84 5.02
CA PHE A 31 -6.03 7.10 6.36
C PHE A 31 -6.70 8.29 7.06
N SER A 32 -7.38 9.17 6.33
CA SER A 32 -8.14 10.26 6.94
C SER A 32 -9.33 9.76 7.77
N LYS A 33 -9.81 8.56 7.47
CA LYS A 33 -10.91 7.90 8.19
C LYS A 33 -10.44 7.02 9.35
N CYS A 34 -9.13 6.81 9.49
CA CYS A 34 -8.55 6.00 10.53
C CYS A 34 -8.37 6.79 11.83
N LYS A 35 -8.36 6.09 12.95
CA LYS A 35 -8.06 6.70 14.25
C LYS A 35 -6.56 6.94 14.41
N PRO A 36 -6.15 7.89 15.26
CA PRO A 36 -4.75 8.02 15.64
C PRO A 36 -4.23 6.69 16.21
N MET A 37 -3.01 6.34 15.86
CA MET A 37 -2.39 5.08 16.24
C MET A 37 -0.98 5.29 16.78
N LEU A 38 -0.50 4.33 17.58
CA LEU A 38 0.89 4.30 18.03
C LEU A 38 1.80 3.84 16.88
N HIS A 39 3.00 4.37 16.88
CA HIS A 39 4.04 3.84 16.00
C HIS A 39 4.30 2.36 16.29
N SER A 40 4.51 1.57 15.26
CA SER A 40 4.86 0.15 15.37
C SER A 40 5.70 -0.29 14.18
N LEU A 41 6.54 -1.28 14.40
CA LEU A 41 7.16 -2.03 13.31
C LEU A 41 6.18 -3.11 12.87
N GLN A 42 5.92 -3.18 11.57
CA GLN A 42 4.94 -4.09 10.97
C GLN A 42 5.59 -4.92 9.88
N ARG A 43 5.24 -6.19 9.81
CA ARG A 43 5.62 -7.08 8.73
C ARG A 43 4.36 -7.58 8.03
N PHE A 44 4.25 -7.31 6.74
CA PHE A 44 3.10 -7.67 5.93
C PHE A 44 3.29 -9.01 5.22
N GLY A 45 2.25 -9.84 5.21
CA GLY A 45 2.16 -11.04 4.36
C GLY A 45 1.59 -10.79 2.96
N PHE A 46 1.42 -9.52 2.59
CA PHE A 46 0.80 -9.07 1.35
C PHE A 46 1.56 -7.87 0.78
N TYR A 47 1.26 -7.52 -0.47
CA TYR A 47 1.77 -6.31 -1.10
C TYR A 47 1.06 -5.07 -0.58
N ALA A 48 1.79 -3.97 -0.46
CA ALA A 48 1.23 -2.68 -0.10
C ALA A 48 1.84 -1.56 -0.96
N VAL A 49 0.98 -0.64 -1.38
CA VAL A 49 1.36 0.61 -2.04
C VAL A 49 0.82 1.75 -1.21
N PHE A 50 1.70 2.52 -0.60
CA PHE A 50 1.32 3.67 0.22
C PHE A 50 1.51 4.97 -0.56
N LEU A 51 0.47 5.77 -0.67
CA LEU A 51 0.55 7.16 -1.07
C LEU A 51 0.57 8.02 0.20
N LYS A 52 1.71 8.60 0.50
CA LYS A 52 1.91 9.44 1.68
C LYS A 52 1.73 10.91 1.35
N ASP A 53 0.91 11.60 2.12
CA ASP A 53 0.59 13.02 1.97
C ASP A 53 1.25 13.91 3.04
N VAL A 54 2.03 13.32 3.96
CA VAL A 54 2.63 14.04 5.09
C VAL A 54 4.00 13.48 5.42
N LYS A 55 4.90 14.35 5.84
CA LYS A 55 6.13 13.94 6.52
C LYS A 55 5.78 13.17 7.79
N CYS A 56 6.06 11.90 7.81
CA CYS A 56 5.83 11.02 8.96
C CYS A 56 7.12 10.69 9.71
N GLY A 57 8.13 11.55 9.65
CA GLY A 57 9.45 11.26 10.21
C GLY A 57 10.16 10.12 9.48
N ASP A 58 11.27 9.70 10.02
CA ASP A 58 12.08 8.62 9.45
C ASP A 58 11.38 7.26 9.60
N ILE A 59 10.77 6.76 8.56
CA ILE A 59 10.20 5.40 8.56
C ILE A 59 11.29 4.39 8.22
N ARG A 60 11.45 3.41 9.09
CA ARG A 60 12.38 2.32 8.87
C ARG A 60 11.81 1.33 7.85
N TYR A 61 12.59 1.11 6.79
CA TYR A 61 12.31 0.14 5.75
C TYR A 61 13.46 -0.87 5.69
N GLY A 62 13.23 -2.05 6.23
CA GLY A 62 14.31 -2.99 6.42
C GLY A 62 15.42 -2.41 7.32
N ARG A 63 16.63 -2.24 6.77
CA ARG A 63 17.76 -1.63 7.46
C ARG A 63 17.95 -0.13 7.18
N ASN A 64 17.16 0.44 6.27
CA ASN A 64 17.29 1.80 5.83
C ASN A 64 16.19 2.70 6.40
N TYR A 65 16.47 3.98 6.52
CA TYR A 65 15.53 5.01 6.92
C TYR A 65 15.06 5.77 5.68
N TYR A 66 13.78 6.15 5.67
CA TYR A 66 13.19 6.95 4.61
C TYR A 66 12.76 8.31 5.11
N ASP A 67 13.11 9.33 4.35
CA ASP A 67 12.54 10.66 4.47
C ASP A 67 11.34 10.77 3.53
N TYR A 68 10.11 10.74 4.07
CA TYR A 68 8.90 10.87 3.29
C TYR A 68 8.54 12.34 3.09
N GLN A 69 8.29 12.68 1.84
CA GLN A 69 7.72 13.96 1.45
C GLN A 69 6.28 13.78 1.00
N GLU A 70 5.50 14.87 0.98
CA GLU A 70 4.16 14.87 0.42
C GLU A 70 4.16 14.36 -1.02
N GLY A 71 3.14 13.53 -1.38
CA GLY A 71 3.04 12.96 -2.72
C GLY A 71 4.07 11.87 -3.02
N THR A 72 4.44 11.08 -2.03
CA THR A 72 5.39 9.98 -2.18
C THR A 72 4.69 8.62 -2.22
N LEU A 73 5.02 7.79 -3.21
CA LEU A 73 4.63 6.38 -3.26
C LEU A 73 5.71 5.49 -2.67
N VAL A 74 5.27 4.57 -1.82
CA VAL A 74 6.13 3.53 -1.22
C VAL A 74 5.53 2.16 -1.51
N PHE A 75 6.36 1.26 -2.00
CA PHE A 75 5.99 -0.10 -2.39
C PHE A 75 6.58 -1.10 -1.41
N LEU A 76 5.77 -2.03 -0.94
CA LEU A 76 6.16 -3.09 -0.02
C LEU A 76 5.80 -4.46 -0.59
N ALA A 77 6.76 -5.36 -0.62
CA ALA A 77 6.54 -6.76 -0.92
C ALA A 77 6.23 -7.57 0.36
N PRO A 78 5.56 -8.73 0.24
CA PRO A 78 5.37 -9.63 1.37
C PRO A 78 6.70 -9.96 2.08
N GLY A 79 6.67 -9.97 3.42
CA GLY A 79 7.81 -10.26 4.26
C GLY A 79 8.68 -9.06 4.66
N GLN A 80 8.52 -7.92 4.03
CA GLN A 80 9.25 -6.71 4.40
C GLN A 80 8.72 -6.11 5.71
N VAL A 81 9.63 -5.54 6.49
CA VAL A 81 9.32 -4.84 7.74
C VAL A 81 9.35 -3.34 7.49
N VAL A 82 8.29 -2.67 7.90
CA VAL A 82 8.13 -1.22 7.76
C VAL A 82 7.57 -0.63 9.06
N GLY A 83 7.79 0.63 9.25
CA GLY A 83 7.20 1.40 10.35
C GLY A 83 8.25 2.16 11.16
N ILE A 84 7.78 2.76 12.24
CA ILE A 84 8.58 3.52 13.18
C ILE A 84 8.56 2.78 14.51
N VAL A 85 9.70 2.74 15.19
CA VAL A 85 9.78 2.18 16.54
C VAL A 85 8.83 2.95 17.46
N ASN A 86 8.05 2.21 18.25
CA ASN A 86 7.12 2.81 19.19
C ASN A 86 7.87 3.67 20.23
N ASN A 87 7.59 4.95 20.22
CA ASN A 87 8.12 5.95 21.16
C ASN A 87 7.05 6.40 22.19
N GLY A 88 5.87 5.77 22.20
CA GLY A 88 4.75 6.11 23.06
C GLY A 88 3.88 7.27 22.54
N GLU A 89 4.20 7.83 21.39
CA GLU A 89 3.45 8.92 20.78
C GLU A 89 2.40 8.40 19.78
N TYR A 90 1.23 9.03 19.80
CA TYR A 90 0.19 8.79 18.80
C TYR A 90 0.40 9.70 17.61
N PHE A 91 0.19 9.17 16.42
CA PHE A 91 0.19 9.94 15.20
C PHE A 91 -1.09 9.69 14.39
N GLN A 92 -1.51 10.69 13.62
CA GLN A 92 -2.61 10.55 12.67
C GLN A 92 -2.03 10.23 11.30
N PRO A 93 -2.21 9.01 10.78
CA PRO A 93 -1.77 8.68 9.44
C PRO A 93 -2.56 9.50 8.42
N LYS A 94 -1.94 9.87 7.32
CA LYS A 94 -2.56 10.60 6.20
C LYS A 94 -2.13 9.98 4.88
N GLY A 95 -2.99 10.13 3.89
CA GLY A 95 -2.79 9.55 2.58
C GLY A 95 -3.63 8.29 2.37
N TRP A 96 -3.17 7.42 1.51
CA TRP A 96 -3.91 6.24 1.04
C TRP A 96 -3.01 5.01 1.02
N ALA A 97 -3.63 3.82 1.12
CA ALA A 97 -2.95 2.56 0.88
C ALA A 97 -3.78 1.65 -0.02
N LEU A 98 -3.13 1.00 -0.97
CA LEU A 98 -3.65 -0.17 -1.67
C LEU A 98 -2.92 -1.40 -1.14
N LEU A 99 -3.68 -2.35 -0.64
CA LEU A 99 -3.19 -3.63 -0.11
C LEU A 99 -3.74 -4.76 -0.96
N PHE A 100 -2.89 -5.71 -1.35
CA PHE A 100 -3.38 -6.89 -2.08
C PHE A 100 -2.53 -8.12 -1.76
N HIS A 101 -3.24 -9.23 -1.56
CA HIS A 101 -2.61 -10.51 -1.30
C HIS A 101 -2.08 -11.14 -2.60
N PRO A 102 -0.95 -11.88 -2.57
CA PRO A 102 -0.42 -12.56 -3.75
C PRO A 102 -1.44 -13.45 -4.48
N ASP A 103 -2.38 -14.04 -3.75
CA ASP A 103 -3.44 -14.88 -4.34
C ASP A 103 -4.41 -14.12 -5.24
N LEU A 104 -4.53 -12.79 -5.08
CA LEU A 104 -5.35 -11.96 -5.96
C LEU A 104 -4.85 -12.00 -7.41
N ILE A 105 -3.54 -11.90 -7.57
CA ILE A 105 -2.89 -11.81 -8.87
C ILE A 105 -2.46 -13.17 -9.44
N ARG A 106 -2.57 -14.24 -8.64
CA ARG A 106 -2.19 -15.59 -9.05
C ARG A 106 -2.98 -16.02 -10.28
N GLY A 107 -2.28 -16.51 -11.31
CA GLY A 107 -2.88 -16.92 -12.59
C GLY A 107 -3.19 -15.77 -13.55
N THR A 108 -2.83 -14.53 -13.22
CA THR A 108 -2.96 -13.37 -14.11
C THR A 108 -1.61 -13.03 -14.76
N SER A 109 -1.62 -12.22 -15.83
CA SER A 109 -0.38 -11.71 -16.45
C SER A 109 0.43 -10.84 -15.48
N LEU A 110 -0.24 -10.18 -14.53
CA LEU A 110 0.38 -9.29 -13.56
C LEU A 110 1.46 -10.01 -12.71
N VAL A 111 1.28 -11.28 -12.36
CA VAL A 111 2.31 -12.07 -11.64
C VAL A 111 3.64 -12.08 -12.38
N ARG A 112 3.60 -12.20 -13.71
CA ARG A 112 4.82 -12.21 -14.54
C ARG A 112 5.45 -10.82 -14.62
N GLU A 113 4.62 -9.81 -14.73
CA GLU A 113 5.06 -8.40 -14.80
C GLU A 113 5.61 -7.90 -13.48
N MET A 114 5.03 -8.34 -12.34
CA MET A 114 5.50 -7.98 -11.00
C MET A 114 6.98 -8.31 -10.76
N LYS A 115 7.50 -9.36 -11.41
CA LYS A 115 8.92 -9.71 -11.34
C LYS A 115 9.83 -8.67 -12.00
N ASN A 116 9.28 -7.91 -12.93
CA ASN A 116 9.99 -6.85 -13.64
C ASN A 116 9.89 -5.50 -12.94
N TYR A 117 8.99 -5.38 -11.96
CA TYR A 117 8.83 -4.14 -11.18
C TYR A 117 9.84 -4.10 -10.03
N THR A 118 10.93 -3.39 -10.27
CA THR A 118 12.01 -3.21 -9.27
C THR A 118 11.53 -2.54 -7.99
N PHE A 119 10.38 -1.85 -8.01
CA PHE A 119 9.81 -1.17 -6.84
C PHE A 119 9.48 -2.11 -5.68
N PHE A 120 9.21 -3.39 -5.97
CA PHE A 120 8.93 -4.40 -4.95
C PHE A 120 10.15 -5.25 -4.60
N SER A 121 11.33 -4.99 -5.19
CA SER A 121 12.54 -5.73 -4.85
C SER A 121 13.14 -5.23 -3.53
N TYR A 122 13.78 -6.13 -2.79
CA TYR A 122 14.48 -5.78 -1.55
C TYR A 122 15.62 -4.77 -1.75
N GLU A 123 16.12 -4.66 -2.97
CA GLU A 123 17.24 -3.79 -3.30
C GLU A 123 16.81 -2.38 -3.70
N SER A 124 15.55 -2.18 -4.11
CA SER A 124 15.06 -0.86 -4.47
C SER A 124 14.33 -0.22 -3.30
N ASN A 125 15.07 0.50 -2.52
CA ASN A 125 14.56 1.28 -1.40
C ASN A 125 14.11 2.68 -1.84
N GLU A 126 13.71 2.85 -3.10
CA GLU A 126 13.38 4.17 -3.63
C GLU A 126 11.87 4.45 -3.52
N ALA A 127 11.56 5.43 -2.69
CA ALA A 127 10.26 6.07 -2.72
C ALA A 127 10.13 6.88 -4.02
N LEU A 128 8.98 6.76 -4.70
CA LEU A 128 8.69 7.58 -5.89
C LEU A 128 8.09 8.91 -5.45
N HIS A 129 8.81 9.99 -5.76
CA HIS A 129 8.26 11.34 -5.61
C HIS A 129 7.36 11.64 -6.82
N LEU A 130 6.12 12.03 -6.54
CA LEU A 130 5.12 12.29 -7.57
C LEU A 130 4.95 13.78 -7.81
N SER A 131 4.76 14.14 -9.09
CA SER A 131 4.17 15.42 -9.45
C SER A 131 2.67 15.43 -9.08
N GLU A 132 2.06 16.61 -9.03
CA GLU A 132 0.61 16.75 -8.78
C GLU A 132 -0.24 15.98 -9.78
N GLN A 133 0.16 15.94 -11.05
CA GLN A 133 -0.56 15.20 -12.08
C GLN A 133 -0.44 13.68 -11.86
N GLU A 134 0.73 13.18 -11.55
CA GLU A 134 0.96 11.76 -11.23
C GLU A 134 0.19 11.35 -9.98
N ARG A 135 0.21 12.19 -8.94
CA ARG A 135 -0.55 11.96 -7.70
C ARG A 135 -2.04 11.82 -7.99
N LYS A 136 -2.59 12.69 -8.84
CA LYS A 136 -4.00 12.62 -9.27
C LYS A 136 -4.32 11.29 -9.95
N VAL A 137 -3.47 10.83 -10.87
CA VAL A 137 -3.65 9.54 -11.56
C VAL A 137 -3.69 8.38 -10.57
N ILE A 138 -2.79 8.35 -9.59
CA ILE A 138 -2.77 7.31 -8.56
C ILE A 138 -4.03 7.36 -7.69
N LEU A 139 -4.46 8.54 -7.27
CA LEU A 139 -5.70 8.69 -6.50
C LEU A 139 -6.93 8.22 -7.28
N ASP A 140 -7.02 8.56 -8.56
CA ASP A 140 -8.12 8.10 -9.42
C ASP A 140 -8.13 6.56 -9.53
N CYS A 141 -6.95 5.92 -9.63
CA CYS A 141 -6.84 4.46 -9.59
C CYS A 141 -7.33 3.88 -8.26
N PHE A 142 -6.95 4.47 -7.13
CA PHE A 142 -7.39 4.02 -5.80
C PHE A 142 -8.90 4.16 -5.63
N HIS A 143 -9.48 5.29 -6.04
CA HIS A 143 -10.92 5.50 -6.00
C HIS A 143 -11.69 4.53 -6.89
N ASN A 144 -11.17 4.21 -8.07
CA ASN A 144 -11.79 3.22 -8.96
C ASN A 144 -11.79 1.83 -8.35
N ILE A 145 -10.68 1.42 -7.73
CA ILE A 145 -10.61 0.14 -7.01
C ILE A 145 -11.57 0.14 -5.81
N GLU A 146 -11.61 1.20 -5.02
CA GLU A 146 -12.52 1.33 -3.89
C GLU A 146 -13.99 1.22 -4.35
N SER A 147 -14.35 1.89 -5.44
CA SER A 147 -15.69 1.81 -6.03
C SER A 147 -16.03 0.40 -6.45
N GLU A 148 -15.11 -0.31 -7.10
CA GLU A 148 -15.32 -1.71 -7.49
C GLU A 148 -15.50 -2.63 -6.28
N LEU A 149 -14.77 -2.42 -5.20
CA LEU A 149 -14.90 -3.21 -3.96
C LEU A 149 -16.26 -3.04 -3.27
N GLN A 150 -16.95 -1.94 -3.50
CA GLN A 150 -18.29 -1.69 -2.97
C GLN A 150 -19.39 -2.42 -3.74
N HIS A 151 -19.09 -2.94 -4.94
CA HIS A 151 -20.00 -3.80 -5.69
C HIS A 151 -19.97 -5.24 -5.16
N ALA A 152 -20.98 -6.03 -5.54
CA ALA A 152 -21.02 -7.45 -5.15
C ALA A 152 -19.75 -8.18 -5.62
N ILE A 153 -19.12 -8.92 -4.71
CA ILE A 153 -17.93 -9.71 -5.01
C ILE A 153 -18.30 -10.82 -5.97
N ASP A 154 -17.79 -10.79 -7.18
CA ASP A 154 -17.94 -11.82 -8.20
C ASP A 154 -16.59 -12.13 -8.88
N LYS A 155 -16.61 -13.08 -9.82
CA LYS A 155 -15.41 -13.49 -10.56
C LYS A 155 -14.84 -12.40 -11.46
N HIS A 156 -15.63 -11.38 -11.84
CA HIS A 156 -15.22 -10.28 -12.70
C HIS A 156 -14.50 -9.19 -11.93
N SER A 157 -14.88 -8.95 -10.67
CA SER A 157 -14.23 -7.98 -9.79
C SER A 157 -12.73 -8.25 -9.65
N LYS A 158 -12.31 -9.50 -9.50
CA LYS A 158 -10.89 -9.87 -9.44
C LYS A 158 -10.13 -9.40 -10.68
N THR A 159 -10.67 -9.68 -11.88
CA THR A 159 -10.05 -9.31 -13.15
C THR A 159 -9.99 -7.79 -13.32
N LEU A 160 -11.08 -7.08 -13.01
CA LEU A 160 -11.14 -5.63 -13.11
C LEU A 160 -10.16 -4.93 -12.18
N ILE A 161 -10.05 -5.37 -10.93
CA ILE A 161 -9.09 -4.82 -9.97
C ILE A 161 -7.66 -5.03 -10.46
N CYS A 162 -7.30 -6.19 -11.01
CA CYS A 162 -6.00 -6.45 -11.59
C CYS A 162 -5.71 -5.53 -12.78
N LEU A 163 -6.69 -5.26 -13.66
CA LEU A 163 -6.55 -4.35 -14.79
C LEU A 163 -6.34 -2.90 -14.35
N LEU A 164 -7.05 -2.44 -13.34
CA LEU A 164 -6.89 -1.09 -12.78
C LEU A 164 -5.51 -0.92 -12.13
N TYR A 165 -4.98 -1.97 -11.49
CA TYR A 165 -3.63 -1.94 -10.93
C TYR A 165 -2.54 -1.90 -12.01
N THR A 166 -2.75 -2.53 -13.18
CA THR A 166 -1.80 -2.54 -14.31
C THR A 166 -1.91 -1.33 -15.22
N SER A 167 -2.74 -0.33 -14.89
CA SER A 167 -2.75 0.95 -15.60
C SER A 167 -1.35 1.54 -15.66
N PRO A 168 -0.97 2.25 -16.78
CA PRO A 168 0.37 2.78 -16.93
C PRO A 168 0.83 3.55 -15.70
N SER A 169 2.08 3.33 -15.29
CA SER A 169 2.61 4.06 -14.15
C SER A 169 2.72 5.55 -14.48
N PRO A 170 2.67 6.43 -13.48
CA PRO A 170 2.86 7.87 -13.71
C PRO A 170 4.13 8.20 -14.51
N ARG A 171 5.18 7.38 -14.40
CA ARG A 171 6.45 7.55 -15.16
C ARG A 171 6.33 7.23 -16.64
N ASP A 172 5.37 6.40 -17.05
CA ASP A 172 5.14 6.06 -18.46
C ASP A 172 4.56 7.24 -19.24
N TYR A 173 3.97 8.22 -18.55
CA TYR A 173 3.49 9.48 -19.12
C TYR A 173 4.54 10.59 -19.16
N ALA A 174 5.69 10.40 -18.52
CA ALA A 174 6.76 11.40 -18.42
C ALA A 174 7.82 11.29 -19.53
N ALA A 175 7.62 10.37 -20.46
CA ALA A 175 8.53 10.18 -21.59
C ALA A 175 8.16 11.09 -22.77
#